data_9d2432baa0812f2c19c816760168f269
#
_entry.id   9d2432baa0812f2c19c816760168f269
#
_cell.length_a   1.000
_cell.length_b   1.000
_cell.length_c   1.000
_cell.angle_alpha   90.00
_cell.angle_beta   90.00
_cell.angle_gamma   90.00
#
_symmetry.space_group_name_H-M   'P 1'
#
loop_
_entity.id
_entity.type
_entity.pdbx_description
1 polymer ?
#
loop_
_entity_poly.entity_id
_entity_poly.type
_entity_poly.pdbx_seq_one_letter_code
_entity_poly.pdbx_strand_id
1 'polypeptide(L)'
;RLVCCQAARANPLYLAYQKARAEDRDLREEDFRPIEAGDTLASAIRIGHPVSLPKAIRALVATRGVVEQATEQELADAVARADRTGMFNCPHTGVTLACFEKLVQRGEIRKDERVVVISTAHGLKFTEFKARYHAGTLDGIDSPLANQPVEMGSEPDEVASAIHRVLDARI
;
A
#
# COMPACT_ATOMS: atom_id res chain seq x y z
N ARG A 1 -14.07 -11.05 8.02
CA ARG A 1 -12.98 -10.68 8.95
C ARG A 1 -12.30 -9.41 8.49
N LEU A 2 -11.69 -8.64 9.39
CA LEU A 2 -10.95 -7.42 9.07
C LEU A 2 -9.46 -7.73 8.85
N VAL A 3 -8.83 -6.93 7.98
CA VAL A 3 -7.38 -6.90 7.83
C VAL A 3 -6.92 -5.47 8.08
N CYS A 4 -6.02 -5.27 9.04
CA CYS A 4 -5.36 -4.00 9.28
C CYS A 4 -3.99 -4.02 8.61
N CYS A 5 -3.72 -3.04 7.75
CA CYS A 5 -2.48 -2.95 6.98
C CYS A 5 -1.67 -1.74 7.44
N GLN A 6 -0.39 -1.93 7.71
CA GLN A 6 0.51 -0.86 8.15
C GLN A 6 1.75 -0.79 7.25
N ALA A 7 2.33 0.39 7.09
CA ALA A 7 3.66 0.52 6.52
C ALA A 7 4.69 -0.05 7.50
N ALA A 8 5.66 -0.82 7.02
CA ALA A 8 6.64 -1.50 7.88
C ALA A 8 7.47 -0.53 8.75
N ARG A 9 7.61 0.72 8.31
CA ARG A 9 8.30 1.79 9.06
C ARG A 9 7.41 2.50 10.08
N ALA A 10 6.09 2.15 10.14
CA ALA A 10 5.10 2.71 11.05
C ALA A 10 4.07 1.64 11.43
N ASN A 11 4.51 0.56 12.08
CA ASN A 11 3.81 -0.71 12.23
C ASN A 11 3.53 -1.15 13.68
N PRO A 12 3.22 -0.24 14.64
CA PRO A 12 3.16 -0.62 16.06
C PRO A 12 2.10 -1.69 16.36
N LEU A 13 0.97 -1.70 15.64
CA LEU A 13 -0.08 -2.70 15.84
C LEU A 13 0.33 -4.06 15.26
N TYR A 14 1.09 -4.08 14.16
CA TYR A 14 1.65 -5.32 13.62
C TYR A 14 2.61 -5.98 14.62
N LEU A 15 3.49 -5.20 15.26
CA LEU A 15 4.41 -5.72 16.27
C LEU A 15 3.66 -6.32 17.46
N ALA A 16 2.63 -5.63 17.97
CA ALA A 16 1.77 -6.13 19.03
C ALA A 16 1.05 -7.43 18.63
N TYR A 17 0.52 -7.47 17.41
CA TYR A 17 -0.15 -8.65 16.86
C TYR A 17 0.78 -9.85 16.72
N GLN A 18 2.02 -9.65 16.24
CA GLN A 18 3.00 -10.73 16.13
C GLN A 18 3.37 -11.30 17.50
N LYS A 19 3.49 -10.45 18.52
CA LYS A 19 3.73 -10.89 19.90
C LYS A 19 2.58 -11.79 20.39
N ALA A 20 1.33 -11.38 20.23
CA ALA A 20 0.17 -12.16 20.65
C ALA A 20 0.10 -13.51 19.88
N ARG A 21 0.39 -13.51 18.58
CA ARG A 21 0.46 -14.75 17.77
C ARG A 21 1.54 -15.70 18.23
N ALA A 22 2.71 -15.19 18.60
CA ALA A 22 3.80 -16.03 19.09
C ALA A 22 3.47 -16.72 20.43
N GLU A 23 2.54 -16.13 21.18
CA GLU A 23 2.02 -16.66 22.44
C GLU A 23 0.70 -17.44 22.27
N ASP A 24 0.27 -17.68 21.02
CA ASP A 24 -0.98 -18.39 20.64
C ASP A 24 -2.23 -17.88 21.38
N ARG A 25 -2.38 -16.56 21.42
CA ARG A 25 -3.51 -15.89 22.07
C ARG A 25 -4.02 -14.67 21.31
N ASP A 26 -5.17 -14.18 21.73
CA ASP A 26 -5.74 -12.95 21.20
C ASP A 26 -4.89 -11.71 21.52
N LEU A 27 -4.91 -10.76 20.59
CA LEU A 27 -4.29 -9.45 20.75
C LEU A 27 -4.98 -8.65 21.87
N ARG A 28 -4.17 -8.03 22.75
CA ARG A 28 -4.62 -7.19 23.87
C ARG A 28 -4.00 -5.80 23.83
N GLU A 29 -4.61 -4.84 24.50
CA GLU A 29 -4.08 -3.48 24.61
C GLU A 29 -2.70 -3.43 25.26
N GLU A 30 -2.44 -4.31 26.21
CA GLU A 30 -1.14 -4.44 26.92
C GLU A 30 0.02 -4.94 26.05
N ASP A 31 -0.27 -5.52 24.87
CA ASP A 31 0.77 -5.95 23.93
C ASP A 31 1.36 -4.78 23.14
N PHE A 32 0.61 -3.73 23.05
CA PHE A 32 1.00 -2.55 22.30
C PHE A 32 2.10 -1.76 23.00
N ARG A 33 3.05 -1.29 22.20
CA ARG A 33 4.03 -0.28 22.58
C ARG A 33 4.10 0.77 21.48
N PRO A 34 4.08 2.06 21.82
CA PRO A 34 4.36 3.12 20.85
C PRO A 34 5.75 2.93 20.25
N ILE A 35 5.90 3.31 19.00
CA ILE A 35 7.18 3.34 18.31
C ILE A 35 7.42 4.73 17.72
N GLU A 36 8.67 5.07 17.49
CA GLU A 36 9.01 6.17 16.60
C GLU A 36 8.78 5.73 15.15
N ALA A 37 7.84 6.39 14.46
CA ALA A 37 7.52 6.06 13.08
C ALA A 37 8.59 6.61 12.13
N GLY A 38 9.21 5.73 11.37
CA GLY A 38 10.17 6.09 10.33
C GLY A 38 9.51 6.72 9.11
N ASP A 39 10.32 7.27 8.20
CA ASP A 39 9.85 7.83 6.94
C ASP A 39 9.26 6.76 6.04
N THR A 40 8.06 7.00 5.54
CA THR A 40 7.35 6.11 4.61
C THR A 40 6.74 6.91 3.46
N LEU A 41 6.72 6.31 2.27
CA LEU A 41 6.01 6.83 1.10
C LEU A 41 4.50 6.99 1.38
N ALA A 42 3.96 6.18 2.28
CA ALA A 42 2.58 6.27 2.75
C ALA A 42 2.45 7.27 3.92
N SER A 43 2.81 8.52 3.70
CA SER A 43 3.00 9.57 4.72
C SER A 43 1.83 9.78 5.68
N ALA A 44 0.58 9.68 5.21
CA ALA A 44 -0.61 9.90 6.04
C ALA A 44 -0.87 8.77 7.07
N ILE A 45 -0.20 7.64 6.95
CA ILE A 45 -0.26 6.53 7.94
C ILE A 45 1.05 6.37 8.72
N ARG A 46 1.93 7.37 8.70
CA ARG A 46 3.14 7.45 9.52
C ARG A 46 2.78 7.74 10.97
N ILE A 47 2.24 6.74 11.66
CA ILE A 47 1.68 6.89 13.00
C ILE A 47 2.28 5.82 13.92
N GLY A 48 3.13 6.26 14.87
CA GLY A 48 3.74 5.38 15.87
C GLY A 48 2.88 5.17 17.13
N HIS A 49 1.89 6.06 17.36
CA HIS A 49 0.97 5.96 18.50
C HIS A 49 -0.46 6.30 18.06
N PRO A 50 -1.21 5.34 17.51
CA PRO A 50 -2.56 5.59 16.99
C PRO A 50 -3.58 5.83 18.10
N VAL A 51 -4.34 6.93 18.00
CA VAL A 51 -5.36 7.33 18.98
C VAL A 51 -6.50 6.31 19.09
N SER A 52 -6.88 5.68 17.99
CA SER A 52 -8.00 4.72 17.94
C SER A 52 -7.60 3.28 18.22
N LEU A 53 -6.43 3.05 18.83
CA LEU A 53 -5.89 1.72 19.10
C LEU A 53 -6.87 0.78 19.82
N PRO A 54 -7.53 1.17 20.94
CA PRO A 54 -8.44 0.28 21.65
C PRO A 54 -9.63 -0.18 20.78
N LYS A 55 -10.12 0.71 19.90
CA LYS A 55 -11.19 0.37 18.95
C LYS A 55 -10.71 -0.62 17.89
N ALA A 56 -9.48 -0.42 17.37
CA ALA A 56 -8.89 -1.31 16.38
C ALA A 56 -8.67 -2.72 16.95
N ILE A 57 -8.11 -2.83 18.16
CA ILE A 57 -7.90 -4.11 18.83
C ILE A 57 -9.23 -4.86 19.03
N ARG A 58 -10.25 -4.19 19.59
CA ARG A 58 -11.57 -4.81 19.77
C ARG A 58 -12.17 -5.30 18.46
N ALA A 59 -12.07 -4.51 17.38
CA ALA A 59 -12.59 -4.90 16.08
C ALA A 59 -11.84 -6.10 15.49
N LEU A 60 -10.51 -6.12 15.61
CA LEU A 60 -9.68 -7.24 15.16
C LEU A 60 -10.01 -8.53 15.91
N VAL A 61 -10.09 -8.48 17.23
CA VAL A 61 -10.43 -9.65 18.06
C VAL A 61 -11.84 -10.15 17.71
N ALA A 62 -12.84 -9.25 17.70
CA ALA A 62 -14.22 -9.62 17.40
C ALA A 62 -14.44 -10.24 16.02
N THR A 63 -13.60 -9.91 15.04
CA THR A 63 -13.70 -10.40 13.66
C THR A 63 -12.69 -11.50 13.33
N ARG A 64 -11.90 -11.98 14.30
CA ARG A 64 -10.70 -12.81 14.08
C ARG A 64 -9.84 -12.23 12.97
N GLY A 65 -9.59 -10.93 13.08
CA GLY A 65 -8.88 -10.14 12.11
C GLY A 65 -7.39 -10.44 12.07
N VAL A 66 -6.75 -9.92 11.05
CA VAL A 66 -5.31 -10.09 10.80
C VAL A 66 -4.65 -8.72 10.74
N VAL A 67 -3.43 -8.60 11.21
CA VAL A 67 -2.60 -7.41 11.00
C VAL A 67 -1.42 -7.79 10.13
N GLU A 68 -1.21 -7.04 9.06
CA GLU A 68 -0.10 -7.25 8.13
C GLU A 68 0.61 -5.93 7.87
N GLN A 69 1.84 -6.00 7.37
CA GLN A 69 2.64 -4.85 7.00
C GLN A 69 3.19 -4.97 5.57
N ALA A 70 3.52 -3.81 4.98
CA ALA A 70 4.21 -3.73 3.71
C ALA A 70 5.47 -2.86 3.84
N THR A 71 6.57 -3.31 3.22
CA THR A 71 7.77 -2.50 3.03
C THR A 71 7.55 -1.41 1.99
N GLU A 72 8.46 -0.45 1.89
CA GLU A 72 8.40 0.63 0.90
C GLU A 72 8.45 0.07 -0.53
N GLN A 73 9.26 -0.96 -0.78
CA GLN A 73 9.32 -1.64 -2.07
C GLN A 73 8.01 -2.34 -2.40
N GLU A 74 7.46 -3.12 -1.46
CA GLU A 74 6.21 -3.86 -1.67
C GLU A 74 5.04 -2.92 -1.99
N LEU A 75 4.92 -1.81 -1.24
CA LEU A 75 3.84 -0.84 -1.48
C LEU A 75 4.00 -0.13 -2.82
N ALA A 76 5.22 0.21 -3.24
CA ALA A 76 5.49 0.90 -4.49
C ALA A 76 5.16 -0.01 -5.69
N ASP A 77 5.61 -1.26 -5.64
CA ASP A 77 5.33 -2.26 -6.68
C ASP A 77 3.83 -2.60 -6.76
N ALA A 78 3.15 -2.70 -5.63
CA ALA A 78 1.72 -2.96 -5.59
C ALA A 78 0.91 -1.82 -6.23
N VAL A 79 1.31 -0.56 -5.98
CA VAL A 79 0.71 0.60 -6.65
C VAL A 79 0.94 0.55 -8.15
N ALA A 80 2.18 0.33 -8.59
CA ALA A 80 2.51 0.28 -10.02
C ALA A 80 1.78 -0.87 -10.75
N ARG A 81 1.58 -2.00 -10.07
CA ARG A 81 0.80 -3.13 -10.57
C ARG A 81 -0.68 -2.79 -10.74
N ALA A 82 -1.26 -2.12 -9.73
CA ALA A 82 -2.64 -1.67 -9.78
C ALA A 82 -2.88 -0.62 -10.88
N ASP A 83 -1.93 0.28 -11.11
CA ASP A 83 -2.01 1.29 -12.18
C ASP A 83 -2.18 0.66 -13.57
N ARG A 84 -1.61 -0.53 -13.80
CA ARG A 84 -1.77 -1.28 -15.06
C ARG A 84 -3.19 -1.80 -15.30
N THR A 85 -4.03 -1.80 -14.28
CA THR A 85 -5.45 -2.18 -14.36
C THR A 85 -6.39 -0.98 -14.52
N GLY A 86 -5.84 0.23 -14.61
CA GLY A 86 -6.59 1.48 -14.65
C GLY A 86 -6.93 2.08 -13.28
N MET A 87 -6.57 1.41 -12.20
CA MET A 87 -6.73 1.95 -10.83
C MET A 87 -5.52 2.83 -10.47
N PHE A 88 -5.70 4.13 -10.51
CA PHE A 88 -4.63 5.09 -10.21
C PHE A 88 -4.64 5.44 -8.71
N ASN A 89 -3.99 4.59 -7.90
CA ASN A 89 -4.06 4.62 -6.44
C ASN A 89 -2.93 5.43 -5.79
N CYS A 90 -3.16 5.80 -4.53
CA CYS A 90 -2.16 6.44 -3.66
C CYS A 90 -1.23 5.41 -2.99
N PRO A 91 -0.08 5.83 -2.41
CA PRO A 91 0.84 4.95 -1.68
C PRO A 91 0.19 4.23 -0.48
N HIS A 92 -0.78 4.87 0.18
CA HIS A 92 -1.52 4.26 1.29
C HIS A 92 -2.34 3.04 0.86
N THR A 93 -3.00 3.15 -0.31
CA THR A 93 -3.67 2.01 -0.94
C THR A 93 -2.66 0.94 -1.34
N GLY A 94 -1.45 1.34 -1.75
CA GLY A 94 -0.34 0.44 -2.03
C GLY A 94 0.02 -0.45 -0.85
N VAL A 95 0.04 0.08 0.37
CA VAL A 95 0.24 -0.72 1.59
C VAL A 95 -0.83 -1.80 1.70
N THR A 96 -2.09 -1.45 1.48
CA THR A 96 -3.20 -2.42 1.59
C THR A 96 -3.15 -3.48 0.50
N LEU A 97 -2.82 -3.10 -0.74
CA LEU A 97 -2.67 -4.03 -1.86
C LEU A 97 -1.50 -4.99 -1.66
N ALA A 98 -0.35 -4.50 -1.20
CA ALA A 98 0.80 -5.34 -0.88
C ALA A 98 0.47 -6.35 0.24
N CYS A 99 -0.19 -5.89 1.31
CA CYS A 99 -0.66 -6.78 2.37
C CYS A 99 -1.65 -7.83 1.85
N PHE A 100 -2.58 -7.44 0.98
CA PHE A 100 -3.51 -8.34 0.32
C PHE A 100 -2.77 -9.43 -0.47
N GLU A 101 -1.82 -9.06 -1.31
CA GLU A 101 -1.01 -10.00 -2.10
C GLU A 101 -0.26 -11.01 -1.19
N LYS A 102 0.35 -10.53 -0.10
CA LYS A 102 1.05 -11.38 0.88
C LYS A 102 0.10 -12.39 1.55
N LEU A 103 -1.10 -11.96 1.93
CA LEU A 103 -2.09 -12.83 2.56
C LEU A 103 -2.63 -13.88 1.59
N VAL A 104 -2.79 -13.54 0.32
CA VAL A 104 -3.15 -14.49 -0.75
C VAL A 104 -2.03 -15.49 -0.98
N GLN A 105 -0.78 -15.05 -1.08
CA GLN A 105 0.39 -15.92 -1.27
C GLN A 105 0.57 -16.93 -0.14
N ARG A 106 0.24 -16.53 1.10
CA ARG A 106 0.28 -17.42 2.27
C ARG A 106 -0.95 -18.30 2.44
N GLY A 107 -1.96 -18.17 1.58
CA GLY A 107 -3.22 -18.91 1.66
C GLY A 107 -4.15 -18.46 2.80
N GLU A 108 -3.86 -17.32 3.45
CA GLU A 108 -4.73 -16.74 4.49
C GLU A 108 -5.99 -16.11 3.88
N ILE A 109 -5.92 -15.69 2.63
CA ILE A 109 -7.06 -15.30 1.78
C ILE A 109 -7.16 -16.33 0.66
N ARG A 110 -8.28 -17.03 0.60
CA ARG A 110 -8.52 -18.07 -0.41
C ARG A 110 -9.08 -17.47 -1.70
N LYS A 111 -8.93 -18.20 -2.80
CA LYS A 111 -9.40 -17.76 -4.15
C LYS A 111 -10.91 -17.59 -4.26
N ASP A 112 -11.68 -18.27 -3.41
CA ASP A 112 -13.15 -18.22 -3.37
C ASP A 112 -13.69 -17.13 -2.44
N GLU A 113 -12.84 -16.43 -1.70
CA GLU A 113 -13.24 -15.34 -0.81
C GLU A 113 -13.45 -14.03 -1.56
N ARG A 114 -14.50 -13.31 -1.22
CA ARG A 114 -14.69 -11.93 -1.64
C ARG A 114 -13.95 -10.98 -0.73
N VAL A 115 -13.08 -10.16 -1.32
CA VAL A 115 -12.27 -9.18 -0.60
C VAL A 115 -12.64 -7.77 -1.05
N VAL A 116 -12.78 -6.87 -0.09
CA VAL A 116 -12.95 -5.44 -0.34
C VAL A 116 -11.69 -4.74 0.14
N VAL A 117 -11.01 -4.06 -0.77
CA VAL A 117 -9.87 -3.19 -0.47
C VAL A 117 -10.34 -1.74 -0.47
N ILE A 118 -10.10 -1.02 0.62
CA ILE A 118 -10.45 0.39 0.71
C ILE A 118 -9.35 1.23 0.07
N SER A 119 -9.64 1.84 -1.08
CA SER A 119 -8.77 2.83 -1.72
C SER A 119 -9.06 4.21 -1.12
N THR A 120 -8.11 4.73 -0.33
CA THR A 120 -8.33 5.91 0.49
C THR A 120 -8.12 7.23 -0.24
N ALA A 121 -7.31 7.25 -1.31
CA ALA A 121 -7.07 8.44 -2.11
C ALA A 121 -6.65 8.10 -3.55
N HIS A 122 -6.84 9.05 -4.43
CA HIS A 122 -6.45 8.96 -5.83
C HIS A 122 -4.96 9.31 -6.02
N GLY A 123 -4.29 8.66 -6.97
CA GLY A 123 -2.86 8.83 -7.28
C GLY A 123 -2.48 10.24 -7.71
N LEU A 124 -3.41 11.03 -8.25
CA LEU A 124 -3.17 12.45 -8.61
C LEU A 124 -2.79 13.34 -7.41
N LYS A 125 -3.03 12.91 -6.19
CA LYS A 125 -2.52 13.59 -4.98
C LYS A 125 -1.05 13.27 -4.69
N PHE A 126 -0.47 12.31 -5.41
CA PHE A 126 0.87 11.76 -5.19
C PHE A 126 1.64 11.63 -6.51
N THR A 127 1.53 12.65 -7.36
CA THR A 127 2.10 12.66 -8.72
C THR A 127 3.62 12.53 -8.70
N GLU A 128 4.30 13.15 -7.75
CA GLU A 128 5.74 13.04 -7.61
C GLU A 128 6.17 11.60 -7.34
N PHE A 129 5.51 10.90 -6.41
CA PHE A 129 5.75 9.48 -6.14
C PHE A 129 5.59 8.65 -7.42
N LYS A 130 4.50 8.87 -8.16
CA LYS A 130 4.22 8.16 -9.41
C LYS A 130 5.29 8.42 -10.47
N ALA A 131 5.58 9.68 -10.74
CA ALA A 131 6.58 10.07 -11.72
C ALA A 131 7.96 9.49 -11.39
N ARG A 132 8.42 9.63 -10.14
CA ARG A 132 9.73 9.14 -9.69
C ARG A 132 9.82 7.61 -9.74
N TYR A 133 8.77 6.87 -9.35
CA TYR A 133 8.78 5.41 -9.50
C TYR A 133 8.96 5.01 -10.96
N HIS A 134 8.13 5.57 -11.85
CA HIS A 134 8.17 5.20 -13.26
C HIS A 134 9.40 5.72 -14.02
N ALA A 135 10.04 6.78 -13.52
CA ALA A 135 11.32 7.26 -14.01
C ALA A 135 12.54 6.49 -13.43
N GLY A 136 12.33 5.61 -12.45
CA GLY A 136 13.41 4.90 -11.76
C GLY A 136 14.27 5.79 -10.87
N THR A 137 13.71 6.89 -10.35
CA THR A 137 14.43 7.88 -9.53
C THR A 137 13.92 7.97 -8.08
N LEU A 138 13.13 7.00 -7.65
CA LEU A 138 12.63 6.93 -6.29
C LEU A 138 13.69 6.32 -5.37
N ASP A 139 14.15 7.09 -4.38
CA ASP A 139 15.29 6.74 -3.56
C ASP A 139 15.09 5.40 -2.81
N GLY A 140 16.03 4.49 -2.99
CA GLY A 140 16.04 3.18 -2.32
C GLY A 140 14.94 2.23 -2.76
N ILE A 141 14.28 2.50 -3.89
CA ILE A 141 13.22 1.67 -4.48
C ILE A 141 13.63 1.28 -5.89
N ASP A 142 13.64 -0.01 -6.15
CA ASP A 142 13.73 -0.53 -7.51
C ASP A 142 12.39 -0.35 -8.23
N SER A 143 12.44 -0.17 -9.54
CA SER A 143 11.24 0.09 -10.35
C SER A 143 11.04 -0.97 -11.45
N PRO A 144 10.87 -2.26 -11.09
CA PRO A 144 10.77 -3.35 -12.07
C PRO A 144 9.49 -3.26 -12.93
N LEU A 145 8.51 -2.49 -12.48
CA LEU A 145 7.24 -2.26 -13.17
C LEU A 145 7.17 -0.84 -13.76
N ALA A 146 8.31 -0.20 -13.96
CA ALA A 146 8.36 1.14 -14.54
C ALA A 146 7.66 1.20 -15.90
N ASN A 147 6.96 2.31 -16.13
CA ASN A 147 6.41 2.71 -17.42
C ASN A 147 6.81 4.17 -17.62
N GLN A 148 7.86 4.38 -18.42
CA GLN A 148 8.52 5.69 -18.52
C GLN A 148 7.52 6.81 -18.81
N PRO A 149 7.51 7.86 -17.99
CA PRO A 149 6.67 9.04 -18.24
C PRO A 149 7.08 9.72 -19.55
N VAL A 150 6.11 10.24 -20.27
CA VAL A 150 6.36 11.08 -21.44
C VAL A 150 6.19 12.52 -21.02
N GLU A 151 7.28 13.27 -21.01
CA GLU A 151 7.25 14.72 -20.75
C GLU A 151 6.81 15.45 -22.00
N MET A 152 5.86 16.38 -21.86
CA MET A 152 5.33 17.19 -22.97
C MET A 152 4.74 18.50 -22.45
N GLY A 153 4.49 19.43 -23.34
CA GLY A 153 3.75 20.65 -23.04
C GLY A 153 2.29 20.39 -22.68
N SER A 154 1.59 21.44 -22.28
CA SER A 154 0.17 21.39 -21.89
C SER A 154 -0.79 21.59 -23.07
N GLU A 155 -0.27 21.81 -24.29
CA GLU A 155 -1.09 22.07 -25.47
C GLU A 155 -1.88 20.81 -25.88
N PRO A 156 -3.21 20.89 -26.04
CA PRO A 156 -4.07 19.73 -26.33
C PRO A 156 -3.63 18.92 -27.56
N ASP A 157 -3.18 19.57 -28.60
CA ASP A 157 -2.76 18.91 -29.85
C ASP A 157 -1.43 18.15 -29.66
N GLU A 158 -0.51 18.65 -28.84
CA GLU A 158 0.72 17.93 -28.47
C GLU A 158 0.37 16.67 -27.68
N VAL A 159 -0.50 16.80 -26.69
CA VAL A 159 -0.95 15.67 -25.86
C VAL A 159 -1.63 14.60 -26.72
N ALA A 160 -2.57 15.01 -27.59
CA ALA A 160 -3.26 14.09 -28.50
C ALA A 160 -2.27 13.35 -29.41
N SER A 161 -1.33 14.10 -30.01
CA SER A 161 -0.30 13.54 -30.91
C SER A 161 0.62 12.55 -30.18
N ALA A 162 0.99 12.85 -28.91
CA ALA A 162 1.81 11.94 -28.10
C ALA A 162 1.05 10.64 -27.77
N ILE A 163 -0.24 10.73 -27.42
CA ILE A 163 -1.07 9.55 -27.15
C ILE A 163 -1.16 8.67 -28.39
N HIS A 164 -1.42 9.24 -29.56
CA HIS A 164 -1.48 8.47 -30.81
C HIS A 164 -0.17 7.75 -31.11
N ARG A 165 0.97 8.44 -31.00
CA ARG A 165 2.29 7.80 -31.21
C ARG A 165 2.53 6.61 -30.29
N VAL A 166 2.14 6.72 -29.00
CA VAL A 166 2.32 5.61 -28.05
C VAL A 166 1.39 4.43 -28.36
N LEU A 167 0.18 4.70 -28.79
CA LEU A 167 -0.79 3.67 -29.16
C LEU A 167 -0.37 2.94 -30.45
N ASP A 168 0.06 3.68 -31.47
CA ASP A 168 0.48 3.12 -32.76
C ASP A 168 1.76 2.25 -32.61
N ALA A 169 2.64 2.61 -31.70
CA ALA A 169 3.86 1.82 -31.42
C ALA A 169 3.61 0.49 -30.66
N ARG A 170 2.37 0.25 -30.20
CA ARG A 170 1.99 -0.98 -29.48
C ARG A 170 1.19 -1.98 -30.33
N ILE A 171 0.90 -1.62 -31.57
CA ILE A 171 0.27 -2.48 -32.58
C ILE A 171 1.35 -3.09 -33.49
#